data_ba6677c7aedb819912902be48c7a5909
#
_entry.id   ba6677c7aedb819912902be48c7a5909
#
_cell.length_a   1.000
_cell.length_b   1.000
_cell.length_c   1.000
_cell.angle_alpha   90.00
_cell.angle_beta   90.00
_cell.angle_gamma   90.00
#
_symmetry.space_group_name_H-M   'P 1'
#
loop_
_entity.id
_entity.type
_entity.pdbx_description
1 polymer ?
#
loop_
_entity_poly.entity_id
_entity_poly.type
_entity_poly.pdbx_seq_one_letter_code
_entity_poly.pdbx_strand_id
1 'polypeptide(L)'
;MSDIGEIVFLPGLLRFLEHAAPRATLETVALPAREARLAMESGAVDLALGFLPDLKTGFYQQRVFSQTYVCMVRTEHPQVGAGMSLKAFREARHAVVSAQGTGHGIVEAVFERAGIEPDVRVRLPHFLSVPMVIAETDLVVTVPQRLGEAFARILPVRLLPHPLKIPPFQVNQYWHRRFHQEPANQWLRSHFARLFRQ
;
A
#
# COMPACT_ATOMS: atom_id res chain seq x y z
N MET A 1 1.65 -7.25 -7.74
CA MET A 1 1.38 -6.20 -6.71
C MET A 1 2.41 -6.27 -5.60
N SER A 2 2.51 -5.24 -4.74
CA SER A 2 3.35 -5.28 -3.54
C SER A 2 2.66 -6.03 -2.40
N ASP A 3 3.40 -6.27 -1.30
CA ASP A 3 2.89 -6.83 -0.05
C ASP A 3 1.67 -6.08 0.52
N ILE A 4 1.63 -4.73 0.40
CA ILE A 4 0.44 -3.95 0.76
C ILE A 4 -0.77 -4.37 -0.08
N GLY A 5 -0.56 -4.54 -1.39
CA GLY A 5 -1.61 -4.98 -2.29
C GLY A 5 -2.17 -6.34 -1.91
N GLU A 6 -1.31 -7.26 -1.53
CA GLU A 6 -1.71 -8.59 -1.06
C GLU A 6 -2.57 -8.50 0.19
N ILE A 7 -2.13 -7.77 1.21
CA ILE A 7 -2.86 -7.59 2.47
C ILE A 7 -4.24 -6.95 2.23
N VAL A 8 -4.30 -5.94 1.37
CA VAL A 8 -5.53 -5.16 1.16
C VAL A 8 -6.51 -5.85 0.22
N PHE A 9 -6.02 -6.53 -0.82
CA PHE A 9 -6.87 -7.02 -1.90
C PHE A 9 -7.12 -8.53 -1.87
N LEU A 10 -6.12 -9.36 -1.54
CA LEU A 10 -6.26 -10.81 -1.68
C LEU A 10 -7.42 -11.41 -0.88
N PRO A 11 -7.65 -11.05 0.40
CA PRO A 11 -8.73 -11.66 1.17
C PRO A 11 -10.11 -11.45 0.53
N GLY A 12 -10.36 -10.26 -0.01
CA GLY A 12 -11.62 -9.94 -0.69
C GLY A 12 -11.73 -10.57 -2.07
N LEU A 13 -10.63 -10.57 -2.82
CA LEU A 13 -10.59 -11.14 -4.15
C LEU A 13 -10.74 -12.67 -4.12
N LEU A 14 -10.06 -13.36 -3.22
CA LEU A 14 -10.15 -14.81 -3.09
C LEU A 14 -11.56 -15.26 -2.69
N ARG A 15 -12.19 -14.61 -1.69
CA ARG A 15 -13.60 -14.89 -1.35
C ARG A 15 -14.55 -14.73 -2.53
N PHE A 16 -14.31 -13.74 -3.38
CA PHE A 16 -15.08 -13.57 -4.60
C PHE A 16 -14.82 -14.72 -5.60
N LEU A 17 -13.55 -15.06 -5.84
CA LEU A 17 -13.16 -16.10 -6.80
C LEU A 17 -13.65 -17.50 -6.42
N GLU A 18 -13.72 -17.81 -5.12
CA GLU A 18 -14.29 -19.09 -4.64
C GLU A 18 -15.68 -19.39 -5.21
N HIS A 19 -16.49 -18.34 -5.43
CA HIS A 19 -17.84 -18.49 -5.98
C HIS A 19 -17.92 -18.23 -7.49
N ALA A 20 -17.20 -17.21 -7.96
CA ALA A 20 -17.33 -16.74 -9.34
C ALA A 20 -16.45 -17.50 -10.33
N ALA A 21 -15.34 -18.08 -9.87
CA ALA A 21 -14.38 -18.81 -10.68
C ALA A 21 -13.64 -19.88 -9.85
N PRO A 22 -14.32 -20.92 -9.34
CA PRO A 22 -13.76 -21.86 -8.34
C PRO A 22 -12.59 -22.70 -8.85
N ARG A 23 -12.34 -22.71 -10.16
CA ARG A 23 -11.20 -23.41 -10.77
C ARG A 23 -10.05 -22.49 -11.14
N ALA A 24 -10.19 -21.18 -10.91
CA ALA A 24 -9.13 -20.23 -11.20
C ALA A 24 -8.05 -20.27 -10.11
N THR A 25 -6.79 -20.27 -10.54
CA THR A 25 -5.63 -20.07 -9.67
C THR A 25 -5.18 -18.62 -9.79
N LEU A 26 -4.93 -17.98 -8.67
CA LEU A 26 -4.37 -16.63 -8.61
C LEU A 26 -2.92 -16.70 -8.17
N GLU A 27 -2.05 -16.14 -8.98
CA GLU A 27 -0.63 -15.97 -8.65
C GLU A 27 -0.33 -14.47 -8.47
N THR A 28 0.42 -14.14 -7.44
CA THR A 28 0.91 -12.78 -7.22
C THR A 28 2.41 -12.72 -7.39
N VAL A 29 2.87 -11.67 -8.06
CA VAL A 29 4.29 -11.39 -8.23
C VAL A 29 4.60 -9.95 -7.82
N ALA A 30 5.71 -9.77 -7.11
CA ALA A 30 6.26 -8.46 -6.78
C ALA A 30 7.43 -8.18 -7.73
N LEU A 31 7.22 -7.29 -8.69
CA LEU A 31 8.22 -6.96 -9.71
C LEU A 31 8.57 -5.47 -9.67
N PRO A 32 9.84 -5.11 -9.89
CA PRO A 32 10.22 -3.72 -10.18
C PRO A 32 9.43 -3.18 -11.39
N ALA A 33 9.21 -1.87 -11.44
CA ALA A 33 8.35 -1.24 -12.46
C ALA A 33 8.72 -1.61 -13.91
N ARG A 34 10.02 -1.72 -14.22
CA ARG A 34 10.50 -2.11 -15.55
C ARG A 34 10.14 -3.56 -15.90
N GLU A 35 10.32 -4.47 -14.95
CA GLU A 35 10.01 -5.90 -15.14
C GLU A 35 8.50 -6.11 -15.21
N ALA A 36 7.73 -5.41 -14.37
CA ALA A 36 6.27 -5.43 -14.42
C ALA A 36 5.76 -4.99 -15.81
N ARG A 37 6.37 -3.95 -16.42
CA ARG A 37 6.06 -3.54 -17.78
C ARG A 37 6.23 -4.69 -18.77
N LEU A 38 7.39 -5.33 -18.80
CA LEU A 38 7.71 -6.42 -19.74
C LEU A 38 6.79 -7.64 -19.52
N ALA A 39 6.53 -8.00 -18.26
CA ALA A 39 5.63 -9.10 -17.92
C ALA A 39 4.19 -8.84 -18.37
N MET A 40 3.71 -7.60 -18.28
CA MET A 40 2.38 -7.22 -18.77
C MET A 40 2.33 -7.12 -20.31
N GLU A 41 3.38 -6.67 -20.97
CA GLU A 41 3.48 -6.64 -22.44
C GLU A 41 3.47 -8.04 -23.04
N SER A 42 4.14 -9.01 -22.40
CA SER A 42 4.17 -10.41 -22.83
C SER A 42 2.89 -11.19 -22.47
N GLY A 43 2.09 -10.71 -21.52
CA GLY A 43 0.93 -11.41 -20.98
C GLY A 43 1.26 -12.40 -19.86
N ALA A 44 2.48 -12.37 -19.32
CA ALA A 44 2.83 -13.13 -18.12
C ALA A 44 2.17 -12.56 -16.85
N VAL A 45 1.73 -11.30 -16.90
CA VAL A 45 0.96 -10.64 -15.84
C VAL A 45 -0.27 -9.99 -16.45
N ASP A 46 -1.46 -10.33 -15.96
CA ASP A 46 -2.74 -9.82 -16.45
C ASP A 46 -3.04 -8.41 -15.97
N LEU A 47 -2.81 -8.15 -14.67
CA LEU A 47 -3.07 -6.87 -14.01
C LEU A 47 -1.93 -6.47 -13.07
N ALA A 48 -1.56 -5.21 -13.09
CA ALA A 48 -0.74 -4.61 -12.03
C ALA A 48 -1.63 -3.72 -11.14
N LEU A 49 -1.38 -3.76 -9.83
CA LEU A 49 -2.16 -3.05 -8.83
C LEU A 49 -1.23 -2.21 -7.95
N GLY A 50 -1.58 -0.94 -7.74
CA GLY A 50 -0.82 -0.04 -6.88
C GLY A 50 -0.65 1.37 -7.44
N PHE A 51 0.43 2.03 -7.02
CA PHE A 51 0.85 3.34 -7.52
C PHE A 51 2.05 3.15 -8.45
N LEU A 52 1.79 3.13 -9.76
CA LEU A 52 2.79 2.87 -10.80
C LEU A 52 2.79 4.01 -11.84
N PRO A 53 3.29 5.21 -11.47
CA PRO A 53 3.20 6.41 -12.32
C PRO A 53 3.97 6.29 -13.64
N ASP A 54 4.89 5.33 -13.75
CA ASP A 54 5.70 5.09 -14.95
C ASP A 54 5.00 4.22 -16.00
N LEU A 55 3.90 3.55 -15.64
CA LEU A 55 3.09 2.78 -16.59
C LEU A 55 2.11 3.69 -17.35
N LYS A 56 2.64 4.42 -18.34
CA LYS A 56 1.85 5.38 -19.16
C LYS A 56 1.61 4.85 -20.58
N THR A 57 2.61 4.92 -21.43
CA THR A 57 2.49 4.55 -22.85
C THR A 57 2.30 3.04 -23.00
N GLY A 58 1.24 2.64 -23.71
CA GLY A 58 0.89 1.25 -23.96
C GLY A 58 0.02 0.60 -22.87
N PHE A 59 -0.33 1.34 -21.81
CA PHE A 59 -1.14 0.83 -20.72
C PHE A 59 -2.40 1.66 -20.53
N TYR A 60 -3.47 0.98 -20.18
CA TYR A 60 -4.66 1.58 -19.58
C TYR A 60 -4.55 1.53 -18.07
N GLN A 61 -5.17 2.50 -17.43
CA GLN A 61 -5.28 2.54 -15.99
C GLN A 61 -6.71 2.90 -15.57
N GLN A 62 -7.12 2.36 -14.44
CA GLN A 62 -8.37 2.71 -13.80
C GLN A 62 -8.15 2.91 -12.31
N ARG A 63 -8.60 4.07 -11.80
CA ARG A 63 -8.54 4.35 -10.37
C ARG A 63 -9.42 3.37 -9.60
N VAL A 64 -8.86 2.82 -8.54
CA VAL A 64 -9.57 1.97 -7.58
C VAL A 64 -9.99 2.79 -6.36
N PHE A 65 -9.04 3.46 -5.69
CA PHE A 65 -9.32 4.40 -4.60
C PHE A 65 -8.18 5.40 -4.39
N SER A 66 -8.45 6.40 -3.56
CA SER A 66 -7.43 7.32 -3.05
C SER A 66 -6.93 6.84 -1.69
N GLN A 67 -5.61 6.85 -1.50
CA GLN A 67 -4.95 6.39 -0.28
C GLN A 67 -4.33 7.57 0.45
N THR A 68 -4.54 7.63 1.77
CA THR A 68 -3.90 8.58 2.69
C THR A 68 -2.91 7.88 3.61
N TYR A 69 -2.17 8.67 4.39
CA TYR A 69 -1.21 8.18 5.37
C TYR A 69 -1.66 8.50 6.79
N VAL A 70 -1.30 7.61 7.71
CA VAL A 70 -1.54 7.72 9.15
C VAL A 70 -0.27 7.37 9.91
N CYS A 71 -0.17 7.80 11.17
CA CYS A 71 0.80 7.24 12.11
C CYS A 71 0.24 5.96 12.72
N MET A 72 1.06 4.93 12.85
CA MET A 72 0.75 3.72 13.60
C MET A 72 1.71 3.59 14.78
N VAL A 73 1.17 3.28 15.94
CA VAL A 73 1.89 3.05 17.20
C VAL A 73 1.26 1.86 17.91
N ARG A 74 1.98 1.25 18.89
CA ARG A 74 1.35 0.25 19.77
C ARG A 74 0.24 0.88 20.60
N THR A 75 -0.75 0.08 21.01
CA THR A 75 -1.94 0.56 21.74
C THR A 75 -1.56 1.34 23.01
N GLU A 76 -0.63 0.82 23.80
CA GLU A 76 -0.18 1.41 25.07
C GLU A 76 1.16 2.16 24.90
N HIS A 77 1.27 3.01 23.88
CA HIS A 77 2.50 3.79 23.67
C HIS A 77 2.68 4.82 24.79
N PRO A 78 3.84 4.83 25.52
CA PRO A 78 3.99 5.59 26.76
C PRO A 78 4.01 7.12 26.55
N GLN A 79 4.46 7.58 25.40
CA GLN A 79 4.64 9.01 25.11
C GLN A 79 3.59 9.59 24.15
N VAL A 80 2.72 8.74 23.59
CA VAL A 80 1.71 9.17 22.62
C VAL A 80 0.32 9.02 23.20
N GLY A 81 -0.35 10.16 23.44
CA GLY A 81 -1.71 10.21 23.95
C GLY A 81 -2.78 9.90 22.90
N ALA A 82 -3.95 10.54 23.00
CA ALA A 82 -5.07 10.32 22.09
C ALA A 82 -4.80 10.81 20.64
N GLY A 83 -3.76 11.64 20.42
CA GLY A 83 -3.39 12.17 19.11
C GLY A 83 -1.87 12.29 18.97
N MET A 84 -1.41 12.44 17.73
CA MET A 84 0.00 12.67 17.39
C MET A 84 0.20 14.15 17.10
N SER A 85 0.79 14.90 18.05
CA SER A 85 1.21 16.29 17.77
C SER A 85 2.50 16.31 16.94
N LEU A 86 2.76 17.43 16.26
CA LEU A 86 4.00 17.58 15.49
C LEU A 86 5.25 17.51 16.40
N LYS A 87 5.16 18.03 17.63
CA LYS A 87 6.23 17.93 18.62
C LYS A 87 6.49 16.46 18.99
N ALA A 88 5.44 15.73 19.38
CA ALA A 88 5.57 14.30 19.73
C ALA A 88 6.12 13.48 18.56
N PHE A 89 5.70 13.79 17.32
CA PHE A 89 6.20 13.13 16.13
C PHE A 89 7.70 13.36 15.90
N ARG A 90 8.18 14.60 16.10
CA ARG A 90 9.60 14.94 15.95
C ARG A 90 10.49 14.30 17.02
N GLU A 91 9.97 14.18 18.24
CA GLU A 91 10.70 13.61 19.38
C GLU A 91 10.63 12.08 19.44
N ALA A 92 9.74 11.48 18.65
CA ALA A 92 9.58 10.03 18.62
C ALA A 92 10.73 9.33 17.91
N ARG A 93 10.90 8.04 18.23
CA ARG A 93 11.76 7.11 17.49
C ARG A 93 10.96 6.47 16.37
N HIS A 94 11.54 6.37 15.18
CA HIS A 94 10.81 5.96 13.99
C HIS A 94 11.27 4.62 13.42
N ALA A 95 10.30 3.83 12.97
CA ALA A 95 10.49 2.83 11.93
C ALA A 95 10.20 3.47 10.57
N VAL A 96 11.02 3.22 9.59
CA VAL A 96 10.85 3.74 8.22
C VAL A 96 10.79 2.57 7.24
N VAL A 97 9.86 2.62 6.31
CA VAL A 97 9.77 1.64 5.24
C VAL A 97 10.38 2.22 3.97
N SER A 98 11.40 1.56 3.45
CA SER A 98 12.09 1.94 2.21
C SER A 98 11.62 1.08 1.04
N ALA A 99 10.31 1.02 0.80
CA ALA A 99 9.73 0.23 -0.27
C ALA A 99 9.86 0.97 -1.61
N GLN A 100 10.80 0.56 -2.42
CA GLN A 100 10.99 1.10 -3.77
C GLN A 100 9.78 0.78 -4.66
N GLY A 101 9.41 1.72 -5.55
CA GLY A 101 8.29 1.53 -6.49
C GLY A 101 6.90 1.65 -5.87
N THR A 102 6.81 2.05 -4.61
CA THR A 102 5.54 2.40 -3.95
C THR A 102 5.37 3.92 -3.87
N GLY A 103 4.16 4.39 -3.61
CA GLY A 103 3.91 5.82 -3.36
C GLY A 103 4.60 6.39 -2.10
N HIS A 104 5.40 5.59 -1.40
CA HIS A 104 5.96 5.96 -0.10
C HIS A 104 7.03 7.07 -0.17
N GLY A 105 7.69 7.26 -1.30
CA GLY A 105 8.59 8.41 -1.54
C GLY A 105 7.91 9.78 -1.37
N ILE A 106 6.57 9.84 -1.41
CA ILE A 106 5.80 11.05 -1.08
C ILE A 106 6.02 11.46 0.39
N VAL A 107 6.12 10.49 1.30
CA VAL A 107 6.33 10.73 2.73
C VAL A 107 7.69 11.34 2.99
N GLU A 108 8.74 10.78 2.39
CA GLU A 108 10.12 11.29 2.50
C GLU A 108 10.21 12.73 1.98
N ALA A 109 9.62 13.03 0.82
CA ALA A 109 9.59 14.37 0.27
C ALA A 109 8.83 15.39 1.15
N VAL A 110 7.79 14.94 1.88
CA VAL A 110 7.07 15.80 2.83
C VAL A 110 7.91 16.06 4.07
N PHE A 111 8.62 15.07 4.60
CA PHE A 111 9.51 15.24 5.74
C PHE A 111 10.65 16.22 5.42
N GLU A 112 11.28 16.05 4.27
CA GLU A 112 12.34 16.95 3.79
C GLU A 112 11.86 18.40 3.69
N ARG A 113 10.70 18.63 3.04
CA ARG A 113 10.12 20.00 2.93
C ARG A 113 9.73 20.61 4.27
N ALA A 114 9.36 19.78 5.25
CA ALA A 114 9.00 20.21 6.59
C ALA A 114 10.21 20.38 7.52
N GLY A 115 11.43 20.11 7.04
CA GLY A 115 12.65 20.14 7.86
C GLY A 115 12.57 19.13 9.02
N ILE A 116 12.03 17.95 8.76
CA ILE A 116 11.91 16.88 9.73
C ILE A 116 12.90 15.79 9.39
N GLU A 117 13.85 15.60 10.30
CA GLU A 117 14.77 14.47 10.30
C GLU A 117 14.34 13.50 11.41
N PRO A 118 13.63 12.41 11.07
CA PRO A 118 13.16 11.46 12.07
C PRO A 118 14.34 10.71 12.71
N ASP A 119 14.28 10.46 14.03
CA ASP A 119 15.20 9.56 14.74
C ASP A 119 14.92 8.12 14.31
N VAL A 120 15.52 7.67 13.21
CA VAL A 120 15.26 6.36 12.60
C VAL A 120 16.01 5.27 13.37
N ARG A 121 15.28 4.34 13.97
CA ARG A 121 15.84 3.17 14.68
C ARG A 121 15.88 1.93 13.82
N VAL A 122 14.99 1.80 12.85
CA VAL A 122 14.97 0.68 11.91
C VAL A 122 14.46 1.12 10.54
N ARG A 123 15.09 0.59 9.49
CA ARG A 123 14.61 0.68 8.10
C ARG A 123 14.19 -0.71 7.65
N LEU A 124 12.97 -0.84 7.16
CA LEU A 124 12.37 -2.09 6.72
C LEU A 124 12.13 -2.04 5.21
N PRO A 125 12.46 -3.10 4.45
CA PRO A 125 12.25 -3.11 3.00
C PRO A 125 10.80 -3.40 2.60
N HIS A 126 9.97 -3.90 3.54
CA HIS A 126 8.60 -4.35 3.29
C HIS A 126 7.66 -3.87 4.39
N PHE A 127 6.36 -3.74 4.05
CA PHE A 127 5.35 -3.34 5.01
C PHE A 127 4.82 -4.49 5.88
N LEU A 128 4.95 -5.73 5.44
CA LEU A 128 4.37 -6.89 6.12
C LEU A 128 4.87 -7.09 7.56
N SER A 129 6.16 -6.84 7.82
CA SER A 129 6.76 -6.98 9.16
C SER A 129 6.53 -5.77 10.08
N VAL A 130 6.17 -4.63 9.50
CA VAL A 130 6.05 -3.36 10.24
C VAL A 130 5.11 -3.44 11.44
N PRO A 131 3.87 -3.94 11.31
CA PRO A 131 2.93 -3.94 12.43
C PRO A 131 3.36 -4.84 13.58
N MET A 132 4.09 -5.92 13.30
CA MET A 132 4.66 -6.80 14.34
C MET A 132 5.73 -6.05 15.13
N VAL A 133 6.62 -5.34 14.46
CA VAL A 133 7.65 -4.51 15.09
C VAL A 133 7.02 -3.41 15.93
N ILE A 134 6.01 -2.72 15.40
CA ILE A 134 5.33 -1.64 16.12
C ILE A 134 4.55 -2.15 17.34
N ALA A 135 3.91 -3.30 17.27
CA ALA A 135 3.17 -3.87 18.39
C ALA A 135 4.05 -4.13 19.63
N GLU A 136 5.33 -4.43 19.42
CA GLU A 136 6.29 -4.81 20.47
C GLU A 136 7.28 -3.68 20.84
N THR A 137 7.15 -2.48 20.25
CA THR A 137 8.10 -1.38 20.47
C THR A 137 7.42 -0.02 20.66
N ASP A 138 8.18 0.95 21.18
CA ASP A 138 7.75 2.36 21.28
C ASP A 138 8.11 3.15 20.00
N LEU A 139 8.11 2.51 18.85
CA LEU A 139 8.38 3.16 17.58
C LEU A 139 7.09 3.72 16.99
N VAL A 140 7.25 4.81 16.24
CA VAL A 140 6.21 5.40 15.40
C VAL A 140 6.51 5.06 13.94
N VAL A 141 5.51 4.71 13.18
CA VAL A 141 5.66 4.51 11.73
C VAL A 141 4.57 5.25 10.96
N THR A 142 4.93 5.80 9.80
CA THR A 142 3.97 6.34 8.83
C THR A 142 3.61 5.25 7.83
N VAL A 143 2.33 4.91 7.75
CA VAL A 143 1.83 3.84 6.87
C VAL A 143 0.60 4.29 6.07
N PRO A 144 0.32 3.67 4.92
CA PRO A 144 -0.95 3.82 4.23
C PRO A 144 -2.12 3.43 5.13
N GLN A 145 -3.18 4.24 5.16
CA GLN A 145 -4.29 4.08 6.10
C GLN A 145 -4.93 2.68 6.03
N ARG A 146 -5.24 2.16 4.84
CA ARG A 146 -5.87 0.83 4.69
C ARG A 146 -5.00 -0.31 5.21
N LEU A 147 -3.68 -0.19 5.07
CA LEU A 147 -2.76 -1.14 5.67
C LEU A 147 -2.86 -1.09 7.20
N GLY A 148 -2.78 0.12 7.75
CA GLY A 148 -2.94 0.33 9.19
C GLY A 148 -4.27 -0.24 9.71
N GLU A 149 -5.39 0.03 9.03
CA GLU A 149 -6.71 -0.48 9.38
C GLU A 149 -6.78 -2.02 9.36
N ALA A 150 -6.12 -2.66 8.38
CA ALA A 150 -6.07 -4.12 8.31
C ALA A 150 -5.37 -4.71 9.54
N PHE A 151 -4.26 -4.13 9.96
CA PHE A 151 -3.48 -4.63 11.09
C PHE A 151 -4.04 -4.23 12.46
N ALA A 152 -4.65 -3.06 12.60
CA ALA A 152 -5.28 -2.65 13.85
C ALA A 152 -6.47 -3.55 14.27
N ARG A 153 -6.98 -4.38 13.36
CA ARG A 153 -8.02 -5.39 13.65
C ARG A 153 -7.47 -6.65 14.32
N ILE A 154 -6.18 -6.93 14.19
CA ILE A 154 -5.59 -8.22 14.58
C ILE A 154 -4.37 -8.09 15.49
N LEU A 155 -3.82 -6.90 15.62
CA LEU A 155 -2.65 -6.62 16.44
C LEU A 155 -2.92 -5.46 17.42
N PRO A 156 -2.21 -5.39 18.55
CA PRO A 156 -2.36 -4.33 19.55
C PRO A 156 -1.69 -3.01 19.08
N VAL A 157 -2.11 -2.52 17.94
CA VAL A 157 -1.68 -1.24 17.36
C VAL A 157 -2.87 -0.31 17.19
N ARG A 158 -2.63 0.99 17.20
CA ARG A 158 -3.63 2.01 16.93
C ARG A 158 -3.15 3.01 15.90
N LEU A 159 -4.11 3.61 15.21
CA LEU A 159 -3.87 4.58 14.18
C LEU A 159 -4.20 5.98 14.68
N LEU A 160 -3.37 6.92 14.31
CA LEU A 160 -3.51 8.33 14.65
C LEU A 160 -3.42 9.17 13.37
N PRO A 161 -4.19 10.26 13.26
CA PRO A 161 -4.00 11.23 12.20
C PRO A 161 -2.54 11.67 12.11
N HIS A 162 -2.02 11.73 10.89
CA HIS A 162 -0.64 12.19 10.69
C HIS A 162 -0.54 13.70 10.95
N PRO A 163 0.44 14.19 11.74
CA PRO A 163 0.56 15.60 12.09
C PRO A 163 1.00 16.48 10.91
N LEU A 164 1.54 15.89 9.86
CA LEU A 164 1.87 16.58 8.61
C LEU A 164 0.79 16.29 7.55
N LYS A 165 0.52 17.28 6.72
CA LYS A 165 -0.38 17.13 5.58
C LYS A 165 0.35 16.40 4.44
N ILE A 166 0.24 15.09 4.40
CA ILE A 166 0.78 14.26 3.33
C ILE A 166 -0.26 14.19 2.20
N PRO A 167 0.11 14.52 0.94
CA PRO A 167 -0.80 14.40 -0.18
C PRO A 167 -1.28 12.95 -0.37
N PRO A 168 -2.57 12.74 -0.65
CA PRO A 168 -3.07 11.42 -1.00
C PRO A 168 -2.50 10.97 -2.35
N PHE A 169 -2.40 9.66 -2.54
CA PHE A 169 -2.03 9.07 -3.82
C PHE A 169 -3.11 8.13 -4.34
N GLN A 170 -3.11 7.92 -5.65
CA GLN A 170 -4.11 7.07 -6.30
C GLN A 170 -3.61 5.64 -6.40
N VAL A 171 -4.40 4.71 -5.92
CA VAL A 171 -4.19 3.28 -6.17
C VAL A 171 -5.02 2.91 -7.39
N ASN A 172 -4.35 2.41 -8.41
CA ASN A 172 -4.93 2.05 -9.69
C ASN A 172 -4.74 0.58 -9.99
N GLN A 173 -5.59 0.04 -10.85
CA GLN A 173 -5.30 -1.15 -11.63
C GLN A 173 -4.83 -0.75 -13.03
N TYR A 174 -3.87 -1.51 -13.57
CA TYR A 174 -3.24 -1.28 -14.86
C TYR A 174 -3.28 -2.57 -15.68
N TRP A 175 -3.46 -2.44 -17.01
CA TRP A 175 -3.36 -3.55 -17.94
C TRP A 175 -2.77 -3.07 -19.28
N HIS A 176 -2.11 -3.96 -19.99
CA HIS A 176 -1.53 -3.62 -21.27
C HIS A 176 -2.61 -3.51 -22.35
N ARG A 177 -2.47 -2.56 -23.29
CA ARG A 177 -3.43 -2.28 -24.37
C ARG A 177 -3.75 -3.50 -25.24
N ARG A 178 -2.80 -4.41 -25.42
CA ARG A 178 -2.96 -5.65 -26.20
C ARG A 178 -4.08 -6.52 -25.66
N PHE A 179 -4.29 -6.57 -24.35
CA PHE A 179 -5.29 -7.39 -23.67
C PHE A 179 -6.56 -6.61 -23.31
N HIS A 180 -6.71 -5.38 -23.87
CA HIS A 180 -7.86 -4.54 -23.52
C HIS A 180 -9.20 -5.18 -23.88
N GLN A 181 -9.27 -5.88 -25.00
CA GLN A 181 -10.48 -6.56 -25.50
C GLN A 181 -10.52 -8.05 -25.14
N GLU A 182 -9.53 -8.55 -24.43
CA GLU A 182 -9.46 -9.95 -24.04
C GLU A 182 -10.51 -10.24 -22.93
N PRO A 183 -11.44 -11.22 -23.13
CA PRO A 183 -12.59 -11.42 -22.25
C PRO A 183 -12.23 -11.72 -20.80
N ALA A 184 -11.21 -12.55 -20.56
CA ALA A 184 -10.80 -12.91 -19.20
C ALA A 184 -10.20 -11.68 -18.46
N ASN A 185 -9.38 -10.89 -19.16
CA ASN A 185 -8.84 -9.65 -18.60
C ASN A 185 -9.95 -8.62 -18.31
N GLN A 186 -10.93 -8.46 -19.24
CA GLN A 186 -12.10 -7.60 -19.01
C GLN A 186 -12.91 -8.05 -17.79
N TRP A 187 -13.16 -9.34 -17.67
CA TRP A 187 -13.88 -9.92 -16.56
C TRP A 187 -13.15 -9.64 -15.23
N LEU A 188 -11.87 -9.96 -15.16
CA LEU A 188 -11.05 -9.79 -13.95
C LEU A 188 -11.03 -8.33 -13.49
N ARG A 189 -10.65 -7.38 -14.37
CA ARG A 189 -10.54 -5.97 -13.99
C ARG A 189 -11.88 -5.32 -13.65
N SER A 190 -12.96 -5.73 -14.29
CA SER A 190 -14.30 -5.22 -14.00
C SER A 190 -14.78 -5.65 -12.61
N HIS A 191 -14.53 -6.91 -12.24
CA HIS A 191 -14.86 -7.42 -10.92
C HIS A 191 -13.95 -6.84 -9.84
N PHE A 192 -12.66 -6.71 -10.12
CA PHE A 192 -11.72 -6.05 -9.22
C PHE A 192 -12.15 -4.61 -8.91
N ALA A 193 -12.48 -3.83 -9.96
CA ALA A 193 -12.98 -2.47 -9.76
C ALA A 193 -14.25 -2.44 -8.92
N ARG A 194 -15.20 -3.34 -9.17
CA ARG A 194 -16.47 -3.40 -8.42
C ARG A 194 -16.26 -3.75 -6.94
N LEU A 195 -15.30 -4.62 -6.63
CA LEU A 195 -15.01 -5.03 -5.25
C LEU A 195 -14.33 -3.93 -4.42
N PHE A 196 -13.46 -3.14 -5.05
CA PHE A 196 -12.53 -2.26 -4.32
C PHE A 196 -12.68 -0.76 -4.63
N ARG A 197 -13.44 -0.37 -5.64
CA ARG A 197 -13.63 1.03 -6.01
C ARG A 197 -14.49 1.74 -4.96
N GLN A 198 -13.94 2.88 -4.48
CA GLN A 198 -14.62 3.84 -3.62
C GLN A 198 -14.46 5.25 -4.16
#